data_9f002a661f3696d93dd552ca12bccd6e
#
_entry.id   9f002a661f3696d93dd552ca12bccd6e
#
_cell.length_a   1.000
_cell.length_b   1.000
_cell.length_c   1.000
_cell.angle_alpha   90.00
_cell.angle_beta   90.00
_cell.angle_gamma   90.00
#
_symmetry.space_group_name_H-M   'P 1'
#
loop_
_entity.id
_entity.type
_entity.pdbx_description
1 polymer ?
#
loop_
_entity_poly.entity_id
_entity_poly.type
_entity_poly.pdbx_seq_one_letter_code
_entity_poly.pdbx_strand_id
1 'polypeptide(L)'
;MTGVQTCALPIFEDHAPAAAPAPSSAALARFGEFMGAATAPGKVNARAKELIAVALSIVRHCEPCLRSHLAAAFALGITREEIDEAAALAVEFAGCPALMFYKETMRVLRA
;
A
#
# COMPACT_ATOMS: atom_id res chain seq x y z
N MET A 1 -8.11 -17.64 -14.97
CA MET A 1 -7.93 -17.40 -14.67
C MET A 1 -7.87 -17.53 -14.01
N THR A 2 -7.82 -17.86 -13.71
CA THR A 2 -7.85 -17.90 -13.21
C THR A 2 -7.76 -17.34 -12.58
N GLY A 3 -7.89 -17.13 -12.19
CA GLY A 3 -7.94 -16.60 -11.58
C GLY A 3 -8.16 -16.27 -10.73
N VAL A 4 -8.54 -16.47 -10.60
CA VAL A 4 -8.89 -16.14 -9.87
C VAL A 4 -8.74 -15.95 -8.92
N GLN A 5 -8.84 -16.13 -8.64
CA GLN A 5 -8.82 -16.01 -7.86
C GLN A 5 -8.60 -15.35 -7.04
N THR A 6 -8.64 -15.47 -6.63
CA THR A 6 -8.63 -14.64 -5.79
C THR A 6 -7.90 -13.65 -5.99
N CYS A 7 -8.03 -13.84 -6.37
CA CYS A 7 -8.04 -12.91 -6.78
C CYS A 7 -7.26 -11.71 -6.76
N ALA A 8 -7.22 -10.96 -5.88
CA ALA A 8 -6.51 -9.71 -5.78
C ALA A 8 -5.00 -9.89 -5.72
N LEU A 9 -4.53 -10.99 -5.08
CA LEU A 9 -3.10 -11.18 -4.93
C LEU A 9 -2.35 -11.35 -6.25
N PRO A 10 -2.85 -12.19 -7.20
CA PRO A 10 -2.15 -12.25 -8.49
C PRO A 10 -2.14 -10.93 -9.22
N ILE A 11 -3.23 -10.15 -9.11
CA ILE A 11 -3.30 -8.84 -9.75
C ILE A 11 -2.22 -7.93 -9.21
N PHE A 12 -2.05 -7.91 -7.87
CA PHE A 12 -1.05 -7.04 -7.27
C PHE A 12 0.36 -7.48 -7.59
N GLU A 13 0.60 -8.78 -7.71
CA GLU A 13 1.92 -9.26 -8.11
C GLU A 13 2.25 -8.79 -9.53
N ASP A 14 1.27 -8.89 -10.43
CA ASP A 14 1.48 -8.48 -11.81
C ASP A 14 1.72 -6.98 -11.93
N HIS A 15 1.16 -6.20 -11.02
CA HIS A 15 1.26 -4.74 -11.06
C HIS A 15 2.32 -4.19 -10.11
N ALA A 16 3.03 -5.07 -9.41
CA ALA A 16 4.10 -4.62 -8.52
C ALA A 16 5.19 -3.95 -9.34
N PRO A 17 5.68 -2.82 -8.90
CA PRO A 17 6.77 -2.17 -9.61
C PRO A 17 8.02 -3.03 -9.56
N ALA A 18 8.79 -3.01 -10.62
CA ALA A 18 10.09 -3.64 -10.61
C ALA A 18 10.95 -3.00 -9.52
N ALA A 19 11.87 -3.79 -8.97
CA ALA A 19 12.76 -3.26 -7.95
C ALA A 19 13.54 -2.08 -8.52
N ALA A 20 13.51 -0.95 -7.81
CA ALA A 20 14.25 0.22 -8.22
C ALA A 20 15.75 -0.03 -8.08
N PRO A 21 16.57 0.54 -8.98
CA PRO A 21 18.00 0.44 -8.79
C PRO A 21 18.42 1.11 -7.49
N ALA A 22 19.54 0.65 -6.93
CA ALA A 22 20.06 1.22 -5.69
C ALA A 22 20.36 2.71 -5.90
N PRO A 23 20.01 3.57 -4.93
CA PRO A 23 20.29 4.99 -5.06
C PRO A 23 21.79 5.25 -5.13
N SER A 24 22.20 6.19 -5.98
CA SER A 24 23.60 6.57 -6.08
C SER A 24 24.03 7.54 -4.98
N SER A 25 23.08 8.17 -4.31
CA SER A 25 23.35 9.16 -3.26
C SER A 25 23.33 8.51 -1.89
N ALA A 26 24.34 8.83 -1.08
CA ALA A 26 24.37 8.34 0.31
C ALA A 26 23.18 8.82 1.12
N ALA A 27 22.70 10.04 0.85
CA ALA A 27 21.53 10.58 1.54
C ALA A 27 20.29 9.76 1.22
N LEU A 28 20.09 9.41 -0.06
CA LEU A 28 18.94 8.60 -0.45
C LEU A 28 19.04 7.18 0.10
N ALA A 29 20.26 6.62 0.16
CA ALA A 29 20.45 5.31 0.77
C ALA A 29 20.06 5.34 2.24
N ARG A 30 20.44 6.41 2.97
CA ARG A 30 20.08 6.54 4.38
C ARG A 30 18.58 6.74 4.57
N PHE A 31 17.94 7.43 3.63
CA PHE A 31 16.49 7.55 3.68
C PHE A 31 15.83 6.18 3.53
N GLY A 32 16.38 5.35 2.63
CA GLY A 32 15.90 3.97 2.49
C GLY A 32 16.04 3.17 3.78
N GLU A 33 17.18 3.31 4.48
CA GLU A 33 17.38 2.68 5.77
C GLU A 33 16.35 3.17 6.79
N PHE A 34 16.10 4.48 6.82
CA PHE A 34 15.09 5.04 7.70
C PHE A 34 13.71 4.46 7.41
N MET A 35 13.35 4.37 6.14
CA MET A 35 12.05 3.81 5.77
C MET A 35 11.93 2.35 6.22
N GLY A 36 12.98 1.57 6.04
CA GLY A 36 12.99 0.19 6.50
C GLY A 36 12.81 0.07 8.00
N ALA A 37 13.49 0.93 8.75
CA ALA A 37 13.37 0.94 10.20
C ALA A 37 11.97 1.39 10.63
N ALA A 38 11.39 2.36 9.92
CA ALA A 38 10.07 2.88 10.27
C ALA A 38 8.97 1.83 10.04
N THR A 39 9.12 0.99 9.00
CA THR A 39 8.11 -0.02 8.71
C THR A 39 8.32 -1.31 9.49
N ALA A 40 9.49 -1.52 10.07
CA ALA A 40 9.76 -2.74 10.83
C ALA A 40 8.81 -2.86 12.01
N PRO A 41 8.34 -4.08 12.32
CA PRO A 41 7.44 -4.26 13.46
C PRO A 41 8.14 -3.91 14.78
N GLY A 42 7.38 -3.28 15.65
CA GLY A 42 7.83 -2.90 16.97
C GLY A 42 6.66 -3.03 17.94
N LYS A 43 6.47 -2.03 18.80
CA LYS A 43 5.29 -1.99 19.66
C LYS A 43 4.01 -1.96 18.82
N VAL A 44 4.07 -1.36 17.64
CA VAL A 44 3.00 -1.44 16.65
C VAL A 44 3.37 -2.57 15.71
N ASN A 45 2.50 -3.55 15.57
CA ASN A 45 2.82 -4.76 14.81
C ASN A 45 2.76 -4.50 13.29
N ALA A 46 3.23 -5.49 12.53
CA ALA A 46 3.34 -5.35 11.09
C ALA A 46 1.98 -5.09 10.43
N ARG A 47 0.92 -5.79 10.87
CA ARG A 47 -0.41 -5.61 10.29
C ARG A 47 -0.90 -4.18 10.48
N ALA A 48 -0.76 -3.66 11.70
CA ALA A 48 -1.19 -2.30 12.00
C ALA A 48 -0.40 -1.29 11.16
N LYS A 49 0.91 -1.50 11.04
CA LYS A 49 1.73 -0.58 10.25
C LYS A 49 1.33 -0.56 8.78
N GLU A 50 1.00 -1.74 8.20
CA GLU A 50 0.57 -1.75 6.81
C GLU A 50 -0.79 -1.09 6.62
N LEU A 51 -1.72 -1.28 7.54
CA LEU A 51 -3.02 -0.61 7.45
C LEU A 51 -2.86 0.91 7.57
N ILE A 52 -2.00 1.37 8.47
CA ILE A 52 -1.69 2.79 8.60
C ILE A 52 -1.06 3.31 7.30
N ALA A 53 -0.11 2.56 6.75
CA ALA A 53 0.58 2.98 5.52
C ALA A 53 -0.38 3.07 4.33
N VAL A 54 -1.33 2.13 4.24
CA VAL A 54 -2.38 2.19 3.22
C VAL A 54 -3.18 3.50 3.36
N ALA A 55 -3.63 3.80 4.57
CA ALA A 55 -4.42 5.01 4.80
C ALA A 55 -3.62 6.26 4.46
N LEU A 56 -2.36 6.32 4.88
CA LEU A 56 -1.51 7.47 4.61
C LEU A 56 -1.23 7.63 3.11
N SER A 57 -1.05 6.51 2.40
CA SER A 57 -0.86 6.54 0.95
C SER A 57 -2.06 7.15 0.25
N ILE A 58 -3.26 6.83 0.72
CA ILE A 58 -4.50 7.37 0.15
C ILE A 58 -4.59 8.86 0.42
N VAL A 59 -4.33 9.28 1.66
CA VAL A 59 -4.37 10.69 2.03
C VAL A 59 -3.40 11.51 1.17
N ARG A 60 -2.22 10.93 0.89
CA ARG A 60 -1.19 11.61 0.12
C ARG A 60 -1.37 11.46 -1.39
N HIS A 61 -2.35 10.70 -1.85
CA HIS A 61 -2.57 10.42 -3.27
C HIS A 61 -1.30 9.86 -3.93
N CYS A 62 -0.62 8.95 -3.24
CA CYS A 62 0.61 8.35 -3.75
C CYS A 62 0.29 6.96 -4.29
N GLU A 63 0.12 6.84 -5.59
CA GLU A 63 -0.26 5.56 -6.18
C GLU A 63 0.83 4.50 -6.00
N PRO A 64 2.13 4.79 -6.28
CA PRO A 64 3.16 3.77 -6.05
C PRO A 64 3.24 3.34 -4.58
N CYS A 65 3.02 4.27 -3.66
CA CYS A 65 3.00 3.95 -2.23
C CYS A 65 1.86 2.99 -1.93
N LEU A 66 0.67 3.31 -2.43
CA LEU A 66 -0.51 2.48 -2.17
C LEU A 66 -0.32 1.07 -2.75
N ARG A 67 0.19 0.96 -3.99
CA ARG A 67 0.46 -0.34 -4.59
C ARG A 67 1.40 -1.18 -3.72
N SER A 68 2.48 -0.57 -3.28
CA SER A 68 3.49 -1.27 -2.50
C SER A 68 2.92 -1.77 -1.18
N HIS A 69 2.19 -0.91 -0.49
CA HIS A 69 1.63 -1.29 0.81
C HIS A 69 0.46 -2.26 0.69
N LEU A 70 -0.32 -2.18 -0.40
CA LEU A 70 -1.35 -3.18 -0.63
C LEU A 70 -0.73 -4.56 -0.83
N ALA A 71 0.35 -4.65 -1.62
CA ALA A 71 1.02 -5.92 -1.83
C ALA A 71 1.52 -6.50 -0.50
N ALA A 72 2.15 -5.65 0.33
CA ALA A 72 2.65 -6.08 1.63
C ALA A 72 1.51 -6.50 2.56
N ALA A 73 0.41 -5.75 2.53
CA ALA A 73 -0.74 -6.04 3.38
C ALA A 73 -1.34 -7.40 3.02
N PHE A 74 -1.55 -7.67 1.74
CA PHE A 74 -2.11 -8.95 1.32
C PHE A 74 -1.15 -10.10 1.63
N ALA A 75 0.16 -9.87 1.54
CA ALA A 75 1.14 -10.88 1.91
C ALA A 75 1.05 -11.23 3.40
N LEU A 76 0.61 -10.30 4.24
CA LEU A 76 0.39 -10.54 5.66
C LEU A 76 -0.99 -11.13 5.97
N GLY A 77 -1.79 -11.39 4.96
CA GLY A 77 -3.14 -11.93 5.16
C GLY A 77 -4.18 -10.89 5.51
N ILE A 78 -3.87 -9.61 5.34
CA ILE A 78 -4.87 -8.56 5.55
C ILE A 78 -5.91 -8.65 4.44
N THR A 79 -7.18 -8.58 4.82
CA THR A 79 -8.28 -8.78 3.88
C THR A 79 -8.64 -7.48 3.18
N ARG A 80 -9.34 -7.62 2.06
CA ARG A 80 -9.87 -6.46 1.33
C ARG A 80 -10.78 -5.64 2.22
N GLU A 81 -11.58 -6.30 3.06
CA GLU A 81 -12.47 -5.59 3.97
C GLU A 81 -11.69 -4.73 4.96
N GLU A 82 -10.60 -5.26 5.48
CA GLU A 82 -9.74 -4.47 6.38
C GLU A 82 -9.13 -3.28 5.65
N ILE A 83 -8.72 -3.46 4.40
CA ILE A 83 -8.21 -2.37 3.58
C ILE A 83 -9.27 -1.30 3.38
N ASP A 84 -10.50 -1.71 3.07
CA ASP A 84 -11.59 -0.75 2.86
C ASP A 84 -11.88 0.05 4.13
N GLU A 85 -11.75 -0.57 5.31
CA GLU A 85 -11.94 0.16 6.57
C GLU A 85 -10.82 1.17 6.81
N ALA A 86 -9.58 0.81 6.49
CA ALA A 86 -8.47 1.76 6.59
C ALA A 86 -8.67 2.92 5.61
N ALA A 87 -9.16 2.61 4.40
CA ALA A 87 -9.46 3.63 3.41
C ALA A 87 -10.58 4.57 3.90
N ALA A 88 -11.56 4.03 4.61
CA ALA A 88 -12.63 4.88 5.16
C ALA A 88 -12.08 5.90 6.14
N LEU A 89 -11.11 5.52 6.96
CA LEU A 89 -10.46 6.47 7.86
C LEU A 89 -9.72 7.54 7.08
N ALA A 90 -9.01 7.15 6.00
CA ALA A 90 -8.33 8.11 5.16
C ALA A 90 -9.31 9.13 4.59
N VAL A 91 -10.49 8.67 4.16
CA VAL A 91 -11.53 9.55 3.62
C VAL A 91 -12.08 10.48 4.69
N GLU A 92 -12.22 9.97 5.91
CA GLU A 92 -12.67 10.81 7.02
C GLU A 92 -11.76 12.03 7.19
N PHE A 93 -10.45 11.84 7.06
CA PHE A 93 -9.48 12.92 7.26
C PHE A 93 -9.27 13.77 6.02
N ALA A 94 -9.36 13.18 4.82
CA ALA A 94 -8.97 13.88 3.59
C ALA A 94 -10.13 14.16 2.63
N GLY A 95 -11.31 13.61 2.90
CA GLY A 95 -12.52 13.96 2.17
C GLY A 95 -12.68 13.24 0.84
N CYS A 96 -13.61 13.74 0.05
CA CYS A 96 -14.01 13.12 -1.21
C CYS A 96 -12.85 12.88 -2.19
N PRO A 97 -11.87 13.79 -2.31
CA PRO A 97 -10.75 13.50 -3.23
C PRO A 97 -10.01 12.21 -2.89
N ALA A 98 -9.86 11.89 -1.60
CA ALA A 98 -9.23 10.65 -1.18
C ALA A 98 -10.07 9.43 -1.58
N LEU A 99 -11.38 9.54 -1.43
CA LEU A 99 -12.29 8.47 -1.86
C LEU A 99 -12.16 8.22 -3.36
N MET A 100 -12.16 9.29 -4.15
CA MET A 100 -12.06 9.14 -5.60
C MET A 100 -10.72 8.53 -6.00
N PHE A 101 -9.64 8.97 -5.36
CA PHE A 101 -8.32 8.41 -5.61
C PHE A 101 -8.30 6.91 -5.30
N TYR A 102 -8.84 6.52 -4.15
CA TYR A 102 -8.85 5.13 -3.75
C TYR A 102 -9.68 4.28 -4.71
N LYS A 103 -10.88 4.74 -5.03
CA LYS A 103 -11.76 3.99 -5.93
C LYS A 103 -11.12 3.80 -7.30
N GLU A 104 -10.53 4.86 -7.84
CA GLU A 104 -9.91 4.79 -9.15
C GLU A 104 -8.71 3.86 -9.14
N THR A 105 -7.86 3.97 -8.12
CA THR A 105 -6.67 3.12 -8.02
C THR A 105 -7.06 1.65 -7.93
N MET A 106 -8.05 1.35 -7.08
CA MET A 106 -8.48 -0.03 -6.92
C MET A 106 -9.15 -0.56 -8.19
N ARG A 107 -9.87 0.30 -8.92
CA ARG A 107 -10.47 -0.10 -10.18
C ARG A 107 -9.40 -0.50 -11.20
N VAL A 108 -8.35 0.31 -11.31
CA VAL A 108 -7.26 0.05 -12.24
C VAL A 108 -6.53 -1.23 -11.87
N LEU A 109 -6.26 -1.42 -10.58
CA LEU A 109 -5.54 -2.61 -10.13
C LEU A 109 -6.34 -3.88 -10.33
N ARG A 110 -7.66 -3.79 -10.32
CA ARG A 110 -8.50 -4.96 -10.51
C ARG A 110 -8.75 -5.27 -11.98
N ALA A 111 -8.52 -4.29 -12.82
CA ALA A 111 -8.66 -4.52 -14.25
C ALA A 111 -7.49 -5.32 -14.77
#